data_41a25ebe61ea322f662c25e0f6cfc074
#
_entry.id   41a25ebe61ea322f662c25e0f6cfc074
#
_cell.length_a   1.000
_cell.length_b   1.000
_cell.length_c   1.000
_cell.angle_alpha   90.00
_cell.angle_beta   90.00
_cell.angle_gamma   90.00
#
_symmetry.space_group_name_H-M   'P 1'
#
loop_
_entity.id
_entity.type
_entity.pdbx_description
1 polymer ?
#
loop_
_entity_poly.entity_id
_entity_poly.type
_entity_poly.pdbx_seq_one_letter_code
_entity_poly.pdbx_strand_id
1 'polypeptide(L)'
;MADIRLLGTPYIRGNAMQVGKKLVRYRTDAPLTIGDTVPGNEIPWVEINGLLVAQKNVLRGVFRQMLSNSGLVHGAQVSIDGSTYRCRLLSVDHKDGGPSEWDAIREAGPDAPWQFGGAIWAQEGLCLFPSGDRYCIPEDSGHGWWPVLEPCSVLSADLIGKRVEAIYDKGSLRGVLVELTDYDLVFQDAFATNMPLTTGQASWGPGGVAVLKRGIVERIVEI
;
A
#
# COMPACT_ATOMS: atom_id res chain seq x y z
N MET A 1 23.65 8.70 -1.24
CA MET A 1 22.60 9.49 -0.54
C MET A 1 21.29 8.98 -1.11
N ALA A 2 20.36 8.50 -0.27
CA ALA A 2 19.07 8.00 -0.77
C ALA A 2 18.31 9.16 -1.41
N ASP A 3 17.70 8.90 -2.57
CA ASP A 3 16.89 9.88 -3.27
C ASP A 3 15.55 10.05 -2.52
N ILE A 4 15.23 11.28 -2.14
CA ILE A 4 13.99 11.61 -1.43
C ILE A 4 13.01 12.18 -2.45
N ARG A 5 11.89 11.49 -2.63
CA ARG A 5 10.77 11.98 -3.46
C ARG A 5 9.77 12.73 -2.58
N LEU A 6 9.35 13.90 -3.02
CA LEU A 6 8.28 14.67 -2.40
C LEU A 6 6.99 14.42 -3.19
N LEU A 7 6.02 13.71 -2.59
CA LEU A 7 4.83 13.25 -3.30
C LEU A 7 3.65 13.09 -2.35
N GLY A 8 2.48 13.54 -2.77
CA GLY A 8 1.23 13.38 -2.04
C GLY A 8 1.14 14.18 -0.75
N THR A 9 -0.08 14.37 -0.31
CA THR A 9 -0.42 15.11 0.91
C THR A 9 -1.38 14.27 1.76
N PRO A 10 -1.23 14.22 3.10
CA PRO A 10 -2.19 13.56 3.96
C PRO A 10 -3.47 14.40 4.09
N TYR A 11 -4.64 13.74 4.06
CA TYR A 11 -5.94 14.38 4.21
C TYR A 11 -6.73 13.74 5.35
N ILE A 12 -7.44 14.58 6.12
CA ILE A 12 -8.45 14.14 7.09
C ILE A 12 -9.77 14.83 6.74
N ARG A 13 -10.82 14.05 6.48
CA ARG A 13 -12.14 14.57 6.05
C ARG A 13 -12.02 15.54 4.86
N GLY A 14 -11.16 15.24 3.91
CA GLY A 14 -10.91 16.07 2.72
C GLY A 14 -10.06 17.32 2.95
N ASN A 15 -9.59 17.58 4.17
CA ASN A 15 -8.70 18.71 4.45
C ASN A 15 -7.24 18.29 4.41
N ALA A 16 -6.41 19.00 3.65
CA ALA A 16 -4.98 18.80 3.60
C ALA A 16 -4.32 19.08 4.96
N MET A 17 -3.43 18.19 5.38
CA MET A 17 -2.74 18.26 6.66
C MET A 17 -1.24 18.44 6.45
N GLN A 18 -0.63 19.21 7.33
CA GLN A 18 0.83 19.35 7.34
C GLN A 18 1.48 18.06 7.83
N VAL A 19 2.52 17.60 7.13
CA VAL A 19 3.29 16.41 7.50
C VAL A 19 3.97 16.60 8.86
N GLY A 20 3.88 15.56 9.70
CA GLY A 20 4.41 15.56 11.07
C GLY A 20 3.48 16.20 12.11
N LYS A 21 2.33 16.71 11.71
CA LYS A 21 1.36 17.32 12.63
C LYS A 21 0.82 16.27 13.61
N LYS A 22 0.71 16.68 14.88
CA LYS A 22 0.05 15.87 15.92
C LYS A 22 -1.45 16.10 15.85
N LEU A 23 -2.20 15.01 15.75
CA LEU A 23 -3.67 15.05 15.81
C LEU A 23 -4.11 15.27 17.27
N VAL A 24 -4.93 16.27 17.48
CA VAL A 24 -5.52 16.58 18.79
C VAL A 24 -7.03 16.62 18.60
N ARG A 25 -7.76 15.80 19.35
CA ARG A 25 -9.23 15.77 19.38
C ARG A 25 -9.92 15.29 18.09
N TYR A 26 -9.24 14.54 17.24
CA TYR A 26 -9.91 13.86 16.13
C TYR A 26 -10.62 12.61 16.63
N ARG A 27 -11.82 12.39 16.11
CA ARG A 27 -12.59 11.16 16.37
C ARG A 27 -11.99 10.02 15.56
N THR A 28 -12.06 8.81 16.09
CA THR A 28 -11.55 7.59 15.45
C THR A 28 -12.26 7.24 14.12
N ASP A 29 -13.42 7.85 13.87
CA ASP A 29 -14.21 7.68 12.64
C ASP A 29 -13.84 8.67 11.51
N ALA A 30 -12.88 9.58 11.73
CA ALA A 30 -12.46 10.52 10.72
C ALA A 30 -11.71 9.81 9.57
N PRO A 31 -12.22 9.86 8.32
CA PRO A 31 -11.54 9.25 7.19
C PRO A 31 -10.19 9.92 6.95
N LEU A 32 -9.18 9.06 6.75
CA LEU A 32 -7.78 9.41 6.52
C LEU A 32 -7.37 8.89 5.15
N THR A 33 -6.65 9.68 4.37
CA THR A 33 -6.12 9.26 3.06
C THR A 33 -4.86 10.03 2.70
N ILE A 34 -4.22 9.63 1.61
CA ILE A 34 -3.22 10.41 0.89
C ILE A 34 -3.84 10.75 -0.47
N GLY A 35 -3.69 11.96 -0.90
CA GLY A 35 -4.15 12.45 -2.20
C GLY A 35 -3.09 13.31 -2.88
N ASP A 36 -3.52 14.09 -3.87
CA ASP A 36 -2.63 14.92 -4.68
C ASP A 36 -1.74 15.85 -3.84
N THR A 37 -0.59 16.14 -4.39
CA THR A 37 0.43 16.95 -3.75
C THR A 37 -0.01 18.40 -3.58
N VAL A 38 0.01 18.89 -2.35
CA VAL A 38 -0.19 20.28 -2.02
C VAL A 38 1.14 20.88 -1.59
N PRO A 39 1.63 21.92 -2.25
CA PRO A 39 2.92 22.57 -1.92
C PRO A 39 3.02 22.94 -0.44
N GLY A 40 4.10 22.52 0.21
CA GLY A 40 4.38 22.73 1.64
C GLY A 40 3.79 21.63 2.56
N ASN A 41 3.04 20.68 2.01
CA ASN A 41 2.44 19.54 2.74
C ASN A 41 2.86 18.19 2.15
N GLU A 42 3.90 18.17 1.33
CA GLU A 42 4.40 16.97 0.65
C GLU A 42 4.96 15.96 1.64
N ILE A 43 4.65 14.69 1.41
CA ILE A 43 5.25 13.60 2.17
C ILE A 43 6.59 13.26 1.55
N PRO A 44 7.68 13.28 2.33
CA PRO A 44 8.98 12.81 1.87
C PRO A 44 9.02 11.27 1.91
N TRP A 45 9.37 10.67 0.77
CA TRP A 45 9.47 9.23 0.60
C TRP A 45 10.88 8.80 0.27
N VAL A 46 11.25 7.62 0.73
CA VAL A 46 12.50 6.92 0.39
C VAL A 46 12.13 5.62 -0.30
N GLU A 47 12.77 5.34 -1.43
CA GLU A 47 12.56 4.09 -2.15
C GLU A 47 13.40 2.96 -1.55
N ILE A 48 12.73 1.86 -1.19
CA ILE A 48 13.35 0.61 -0.73
C ILE A 48 12.67 -0.54 -1.45
N ASN A 49 13.43 -1.36 -2.16
CA ASN A 49 12.94 -2.56 -2.84
C ASN A 49 11.69 -2.32 -3.71
N GLY A 50 11.62 -1.16 -4.39
CA GLY A 50 10.49 -0.76 -5.23
C GLY A 50 9.28 -0.22 -4.47
N LEU A 51 9.38 -0.09 -3.15
CA LEU A 51 8.36 0.55 -2.31
C LEU A 51 8.78 1.99 -1.99
N LEU A 52 7.82 2.89 -1.89
CA LEU A 52 8.05 4.21 -1.32
C LEU A 52 7.64 4.17 0.16
N VAL A 53 8.61 4.29 1.03
CA VAL A 53 8.40 4.32 2.49
C VAL A 53 8.50 5.76 2.98
N ALA A 54 7.53 6.24 3.75
CA ALA A 54 7.61 7.59 4.28
C ALA A 54 8.89 7.78 5.12
N GLN A 55 9.60 8.88 4.91
CA GLN A 55 10.84 9.17 5.63
C GLN A 55 10.61 9.38 7.13
N LYS A 56 9.44 9.86 7.49
CA LYS A 56 9.05 10.21 8.86
C LYS A 56 7.57 9.96 9.10
N ASN A 57 7.15 10.07 10.36
CA ASN A 57 5.73 10.05 10.69
C ASN A 57 4.96 11.12 9.89
N VAL A 58 4.06 10.68 9.00
CA VAL A 58 3.22 11.57 8.20
C VAL A 58 2.25 12.35 9.11
N LEU A 59 1.68 11.64 10.08
CA LEU A 59 0.88 12.25 11.15
C LEU A 59 1.24 11.56 12.48
N ARG A 60 1.01 12.26 13.60
CA ARG A 60 1.21 11.73 14.96
C ARG A 60 -0.10 11.72 15.73
N GLY A 61 -0.24 10.81 16.69
CA GLY A 61 -1.47 10.66 17.46
C GLY A 61 -2.61 10.06 16.63
N VAL A 62 -2.28 9.21 15.67
CA VAL A 62 -3.23 8.48 14.83
C VAL A 62 -3.61 7.19 15.55
N PHE A 63 -4.89 6.95 15.70
CA PHE A 63 -5.42 5.70 16.24
C PHE A 63 -5.46 4.63 15.17
N ARG A 64 -5.18 3.38 15.54
CA ARG A 64 -5.22 2.25 14.61
C ARG A 64 -6.61 2.10 13.97
N GLN A 65 -7.67 2.37 14.73
CA GLN A 65 -9.04 2.35 14.22
C GLN A 65 -9.28 3.35 13.07
N MET A 66 -8.65 4.54 13.09
CA MET A 66 -8.74 5.49 11.96
C MET A 66 -8.15 4.89 10.69
N LEU A 67 -6.99 4.23 10.81
CA LEU A 67 -6.32 3.56 9.69
C LEU A 67 -7.14 2.39 9.18
N SER A 68 -7.70 1.58 10.08
CA SER A 68 -8.57 0.44 9.74
C SER A 68 -9.83 0.90 9.01
N ASN A 69 -10.51 1.92 9.53
CA ASN A 69 -11.73 2.47 8.91
C ASN A 69 -11.47 3.08 7.53
N SER A 70 -10.23 3.50 7.27
CA SER A 70 -9.79 4.04 5.98
C SER A 70 -9.18 2.99 5.06
N GLY A 71 -9.14 1.71 5.46
CA GLY A 71 -8.53 0.61 4.71
C GLY A 71 -7.00 0.65 4.65
N LEU A 72 -6.36 1.56 5.38
CA LEU A 72 -4.92 1.82 5.29
C LEU A 72 -4.03 0.86 6.08
N VAL A 73 -4.61 -0.07 6.84
CA VAL A 73 -3.83 -1.07 7.58
C VAL A 73 -3.21 -2.07 6.61
N HIS A 74 -4.04 -2.71 5.78
CA HIS A 74 -3.60 -3.73 4.83
C HIS A 74 -3.47 -3.21 3.40
N GLY A 75 -4.00 -2.06 3.10
CA GLY A 75 -3.83 -1.34 1.86
C GLY A 75 -5.13 -0.85 1.24
N ALA A 76 -5.20 0.45 1.02
CA ALA A 76 -6.23 1.11 0.24
C ALA A 76 -5.60 1.71 -1.03
N GLN A 77 -6.34 1.66 -2.11
CA GLN A 77 -5.94 2.35 -3.33
C GLN A 77 -6.06 3.85 -3.14
N VAL A 78 -5.00 4.57 -3.50
CA VAL A 78 -4.95 6.04 -3.49
C VAL A 78 -4.45 6.55 -4.84
N SER A 79 -4.98 7.68 -5.29
CA SER A 79 -4.48 8.39 -6.46
C SER A 79 -3.70 9.60 -6.00
N ILE A 80 -2.48 9.78 -6.52
CA ILE A 80 -1.60 10.88 -6.20
C ILE A 80 -1.03 11.41 -7.51
N ASP A 81 -1.36 12.64 -7.86
CA ASP A 81 -0.86 13.33 -9.07
C ASP A 81 -1.04 12.50 -10.35
N GLY A 82 -2.19 11.83 -10.47
CA GLY A 82 -2.56 10.98 -11.61
C GLY A 82 -1.94 9.56 -11.59
N SER A 83 -1.10 9.24 -10.62
CA SER A 83 -0.55 7.89 -10.41
C SER A 83 -1.33 7.14 -9.33
N THR A 84 -1.46 5.84 -9.49
CA THR A 84 -2.18 4.98 -8.54
C THR A 84 -1.22 4.19 -7.69
N TYR A 85 -1.48 4.17 -6.40
CA TYR A 85 -0.69 3.45 -5.38
C TYR A 85 -1.61 2.67 -4.45
N ARG A 86 -1.09 1.60 -3.87
CA ARG A 86 -1.66 0.96 -2.69
C ARG A 86 -0.98 1.54 -1.46
N CYS A 87 -1.72 2.29 -0.65
CA CYS A 87 -1.22 2.86 0.60
C CYS A 87 -1.56 1.96 1.77
N ARG A 88 -0.57 1.55 2.54
CA ARG A 88 -0.71 0.65 3.69
C ARG A 88 0.27 0.98 4.82
N LEU A 89 0.17 0.25 5.92
CA LEU A 89 1.18 0.26 6.97
C LEU A 89 2.39 -0.62 6.57
N LEU A 90 3.51 -0.39 7.26
CA LEU A 90 4.67 -1.26 7.23
C LEU A 90 4.31 -2.66 7.73
N SER A 91 4.89 -3.69 7.12
CA SER A 91 4.83 -5.07 7.59
C SER A 91 6.09 -5.43 8.38
N VAL A 92 5.89 -6.18 9.47
CA VAL A 92 6.96 -6.81 10.25
C VAL A 92 7.06 -8.31 9.99
N ASP A 93 6.15 -8.86 9.21
CA ASP A 93 6.18 -10.26 8.82
C ASP A 93 7.25 -10.51 7.77
N HIS A 94 7.94 -11.61 7.93
CA HIS A 94 8.92 -12.10 6.97
C HIS A 94 8.18 -12.75 5.80
N LYS A 95 8.17 -12.09 4.65
CA LYS A 95 7.65 -12.70 3.42
C LYS A 95 8.74 -13.59 2.81
N ASP A 96 8.37 -14.81 2.46
CA ASP A 96 9.23 -15.78 1.76
C ASP A 96 10.57 -16.07 2.44
N GLY A 97 10.65 -15.94 3.77
CA GLY A 97 11.88 -16.17 4.55
C GLY A 97 12.94 -15.08 4.44
N GLY A 98 12.64 -13.98 3.75
CA GLY A 98 13.49 -12.79 3.67
C GLY A 98 13.28 -11.83 4.86
N PRO A 99 14.06 -10.74 4.94
CA PRO A 99 13.89 -9.72 5.96
C PRO A 99 12.51 -9.04 5.82
N SER A 100 11.90 -8.65 6.94
CA SER A 100 10.69 -7.84 6.92
C SER A 100 11.00 -6.43 6.38
N GLU A 101 9.96 -5.68 6.00
CA GLU A 101 10.13 -4.28 5.58
C GLU A 101 10.76 -3.43 6.70
N TRP A 102 10.40 -3.71 7.95
CA TRP A 102 10.99 -3.06 9.10
C TRP A 102 12.48 -3.38 9.26
N ASP A 103 12.86 -4.64 9.05
CA ASP A 103 14.27 -5.04 9.11
C ASP A 103 15.08 -4.37 7.99
N ALA A 104 14.54 -4.30 6.77
CA ALA A 104 15.18 -3.60 5.64
C ALA A 104 15.41 -2.11 5.94
N ILE A 105 14.47 -1.45 6.60
CA ILE A 105 14.62 -0.04 7.05
C ILE A 105 15.75 0.07 8.09
N ARG A 106 15.83 -0.85 9.03
CA ARG A 106 16.86 -0.84 10.07
C ARG A 106 18.26 -1.16 9.55
N GLU A 107 18.35 -2.10 8.61
CA GLU A 107 19.60 -2.50 7.97
C GLU A 107 20.19 -1.41 7.08
N ALA A 108 19.37 -0.47 6.60
CA ALA A 108 19.85 0.70 5.85
C ALA A 108 20.83 1.59 6.65
N GLY A 109 20.98 1.33 7.95
CA GLY A 109 22.03 1.88 8.80
C GLY A 109 21.82 3.34 9.24
N PRO A 110 22.80 3.90 9.99
CA PRO A 110 22.70 5.25 10.56
C PRO A 110 22.74 6.38 9.52
N ASP A 111 23.23 6.09 8.31
CA ASP A 111 23.26 7.05 7.20
C ASP A 111 21.92 7.10 6.44
N ALA A 112 20.97 6.26 6.84
CA ALA A 112 19.64 6.25 6.25
C ALA A 112 18.88 7.54 6.62
N PRO A 113 18.11 8.09 5.69
CA PRO A 113 17.46 9.39 5.88
C PRO A 113 16.24 9.36 6.81
N TRP A 114 16.08 8.29 7.60
CA TRP A 114 14.90 8.08 8.45
C TRP A 114 14.85 9.07 9.63
N GLN A 115 13.66 9.65 9.84
CA GLN A 115 13.39 10.55 10.96
C GLN A 115 12.36 9.91 11.90
N PHE A 116 12.81 9.02 12.76
CA PHE A 116 11.96 8.35 13.74
C PHE A 116 11.42 9.34 14.78
N GLY A 117 10.14 9.61 14.73
CA GLY A 117 9.44 10.54 15.61
C GLY A 117 8.66 9.88 16.76
N GLY A 118 9.04 8.68 17.18
CA GLY A 118 8.37 7.88 18.21
C GLY A 118 7.77 6.57 17.65
N ALA A 119 6.92 5.92 18.43
CA ALA A 119 6.29 4.66 18.04
C ALA A 119 5.36 4.83 16.84
N ILE A 120 5.33 3.83 15.95
CA ILE A 120 4.52 3.77 14.74
C ILE A 120 3.69 2.49 14.70
N TRP A 121 2.56 2.53 14.00
CA TRP A 121 1.73 1.35 13.76
C TRP A 121 2.30 0.46 12.63
N ALA A 122 2.25 -0.87 12.85
CA ALA A 122 2.48 -1.89 11.83
C ALA A 122 1.16 -2.58 11.44
N GLN A 123 1.17 -3.32 10.32
CA GLN A 123 0.00 -4.06 9.83
C GLN A 123 -0.52 -5.06 10.85
N GLU A 124 0.38 -5.76 11.50
CA GLU A 124 0.11 -6.86 12.44
C GLU A 124 -0.45 -6.39 13.79
N GLY A 125 -0.77 -5.11 13.93
CA GLY A 125 -1.29 -4.53 15.18
C GLY A 125 -0.23 -4.26 16.23
N LEU A 126 1.03 -4.32 15.84
CA LEU A 126 2.17 -4.00 16.70
C LEU A 126 2.54 -2.52 16.59
N CYS A 127 3.12 -1.99 17.64
CA CYS A 127 3.87 -0.73 17.59
C CYS A 127 5.36 -0.99 17.47
N LEU A 128 5.97 -0.30 16.52
CA LEU A 128 7.40 -0.35 16.26
C LEU A 128 8.07 0.87 16.87
N PHE A 129 9.16 0.65 17.55
CA PHE A 129 9.96 1.71 18.16
C PHE A 129 11.29 1.87 17.43
N PRO A 130 11.89 3.07 17.42
CA PRO A 130 13.19 3.32 16.80
C PRO A 130 14.31 2.42 17.36
N SER A 131 14.18 1.98 18.63
CA SER A 131 15.08 1.00 19.28
C SER A 131 15.03 -0.39 18.63
N GLY A 132 14.02 -0.67 17.81
CA GLY A 132 13.77 -1.99 17.22
C GLY A 132 12.78 -2.84 18.01
N ASP A 133 12.33 -2.36 19.17
CA ASP A 133 11.35 -3.06 19.98
C ASP A 133 9.99 -3.11 19.30
N ARG A 134 9.26 -4.19 19.55
CA ARG A 134 7.91 -4.44 19.01
C ARG A 134 6.99 -4.74 20.19
N TYR A 135 5.91 -3.99 20.34
CA TYR A 135 4.97 -4.17 21.45
C TYR A 135 3.53 -4.23 20.96
N CYS A 136 2.74 -5.12 21.56
CA CYS A 136 1.29 -5.02 21.49
C CYS A 136 0.84 -3.88 22.41
N ILE A 137 0.23 -2.86 21.82
CA ILE A 137 -0.28 -1.68 22.55
C ILE A 137 -1.79 -1.59 22.32
N PRO A 138 -2.57 -1.12 23.32
CA PRO A 138 -3.99 -0.90 23.14
C PRO A 138 -4.30 -0.03 21.91
N GLU A 139 -5.31 -0.42 21.13
CA GLU A 139 -5.70 0.26 19.87
C GLU A 139 -6.18 1.70 20.08
N ASP A 140 -6.54 2.06 21.31
CA ASP A 140 -6.94 3.39 21.75
C ASP A 140 -5.76 4.34 22.00
N SER A 141 -4.54 3.86 21.84
CA SER A 141 -3.33 4.68 21.91
C SER A 141 -3.05 5.35 20.57
N GLY A 142 -2.76 6.64 20.58
CA GLY A 142 -2.42 7.39 19.36
C GLY A 142 -0.91 7.36 19.07
N HIS A 143 -0.50 6.74 17.96
CA HIS A 143 0.90 6.64 17.54
C HIS A 143 1.17 7.33 16.20
N GLY A 144 2.37 7.18 15.68
CA GLY A 144 2.76 7.69 14.38
C GLY A 144 2.16 6.87 13.24
N TRP A 145 1.68 7.56 12.22
CA TRP A 145 1.34 6.95 10.93
C TRP A 145 2.54 7.07 10.00
N TRP A 146 3.09 5.92 9.65
CA TRP A 146 4.21 5.78 8.74
C TRP A 146 3.82 4.86 7.58
N PRO A 147 3.24 5.42 6.52
CA PRO A 147 2.74 4.65 5.40
C PRO A 147 3.85 4.17 4.47
N VAL A 148 3.49 3.12 3.73
CA VAL A 148 4.19 2.60 2.56
C VAL A 148 3.27 2.79 1.36
N LEU A 149 3.81 3.27 0.24
CA LEU A 149 3.15 3.23 -1.06
C LEU A 149 3.78 2.12 -1.91
N GLU A 150 2.95 1.18 -2.32
CA GLU A 150 3.26 0.24 -3.39
C GLU A 150 2.78 0.87 -4.70
N PRO A 151 3.65 1.09 -5.69
CA PRO A 151 3.18 1.48 -6.99
C PRO A 151 2.21 0.40 -7.50
N CYS A 152 0.96 0.75 -7.66
CA CYS A 152 0.08 -0.11 -8.44
C CYS A 152 0.62 0.00 -9.86
N SER A 153 1.04 -1.12 -10.45
CA SER A 153 1.33 -1.16 -11.86
C SER A 153 0.12 -0.54 -12.55
N VAL A 154 0.31 0.59 -13.21
CA VAL A 154 -0.76 1.18 -14.01
C VAL A 154 -1.14 0.06 -14.95
N LEU A 155 -2.39 -0.41 -14.86
CA LEU A 155 -2.91 -1.37 -15.80
C LEU A 155 -2.95 -0.63 -17.14
N SER A 156 -1.82 -0.68 -17.84
CA SER A 156 -1.63 0.01 -19.11
C SER A 156 -2.21 -0.83 -20.23
N ALA A 157 -2.82 -0.19 -21.20
CA ALA A 157 -3.22 -0.83 -22.45
C ALA A 157 -2.03 -1.52 -23.14
N ASP A 158 -0.80 -1.13 -22.84
CA ASP A 158 0.44 -1.75 -23.35
C ASP A 158 0.61 -3.22 -22.90
N LEU A 159 -0.13 -3.67 -21.89
CA LEU A 159 -0.17 -5.06 -21.46
C LEU A 159 -1.12 -5.91 -22.29
N ILE A 160 -1.98 -5.30 -23.10
CA ILE A 160 -2.89 -6.03 -24.00
C ILE A 160 -2.06 -6.77 -25.06
N GLY A 161 -2.36 -8.05 -25.24
CA GLY A 161 -1.63 -8.97 -26.10
C GLY A 161 -0.41 -9.63 -25.43
N LYS A 162 -0.03 -9.23 -24.23
CA LYS A 162 1.08 -9.81 -23.49
C LYS A 162 0.63 -10.91 -22.54
N ARG A 163 1.55 -11.84 -22.26
CA ARG A 163 1.36 -12.83 -21.22
C ARG A 163 1.67 -12.21 -19.88
N VAL A 164 0.71 -12.23 -18.97
CA VAL A 164 0.81 -11.55 -17.69
C VAL A 164 0.32 -12.44 -16.55
N GLU A 165 0.77 -12.14 -15.34
CA GLU A 165 0.26 -12.67 -14.08
C GLU A 165 -0.42 -11.56 -13.30
N ALA A 166 -1.73 -11.68 -13.10
CA ALA A 166 -2.50 -10.82 -12.21
C ALA A 166 -2.54 -11.44 -10.81
N ILE A 167 -1.98 -10.74 -9.84
CA ILE A 167 -1.84 -11.17 -8.44
C ILE A 167 -2.95 -10.53 -7.62
N TYR A 168 -3.62 -11.32 -6.79
CA TYR A 168 -4.68 -10.92 -5.87
C TYR A 168 -4.47 -11.58 -4.50
N ASP A 169 -5.18 -11.16 -3.46
CA ASP A 169 -4.97 -11.50 -2.03
C ASP A 169 -4.57 -12.97 -1.75
N LYS A 170 -5.13 -13.95 -2.48
CA LYS A 170 -4.93 -15.38 -2.18
C LYS A 170 -4.39 -16.21 -3.33
N GLY A 171 -3.95 -15.57 -4.41
CA GLY A 171 -3.43 -16.29 -5.56
C GLY A 171 -3.11 -15.41 -6.74
N SER A 172 -2.99 -16.03 -7.89
CA SER A 172 -2.78 -15.32 -9.15
C SER A 172 -3.50 -15.98 -10.31
N LEU A 173 -3.78 -15.19 -11.34
CA LEU A 173 -4.30 -15.63 -12.62
C LEU A 173 -3.28 -15.29 -13.69
N ARG A 174 -2.85 -16.29 -14.45
CA ARG A 174 -1.93 -16.14 -15.57
C ARG A 174 -2.67 -16.33 -16.88
N GLY A 175 -2.28 -15.57 -17.91
CA GLY A 175 -2.85 -15.69 -19.24
C GLY A 175 -2.38 -14.57 -20.14
N VAL A 176 -2.88 -14.54 -21.36
CA VAL A 176 -2.71 -13.41 -22.27
C VAL A 176 -3.81 -12.39 -21.97
N LEU A 177 -3.45 -11.18 -21.58
CA LEU A 177 -4.41 -10.10 -21.38
C LEU A 177 -4.93 -9.63 -22.74
N VAL A 178 -6.20 -9.85 -23.02
CA VAL A 178 -6.80 -9.51 -24.32
C VAL A 178 -7.63 -8.23 -24.27
N GLU A 179 -8.15 -7.90 -23.07
CA GLU A 179 -8.95 -6.69 -22.89
C GLU A 179 -8.75 -6.14 -21.48
N LEU A 180 -8.73 -4.83 -21.37
CA LEU A 180 -8.65 -4.08 -20.12
C LEU A 180 -9.73 -3.00 -20.13
N THR A 181 -10.69 -3.12 -19.20
CA THR A 181 -11.71 -2.10 -18.98
C THR A 181 -11.54 -1.44 -17.62
N ASP A 182 -12.40 -0.48 -17.30
CA ASP A 182 -12.41 0.15 -15.97
C ASP A 182 -12.78 -0.82 -14.84
N TYR A 183 -13.47 -1.91 -15.17
CA TYR A 183 -14.02 -2.86 -14.19
C TYR A 183 -13.41 -4.26 -14.27
N ASP A 184 -12.94 -4.68 -15.44
CA ASP A 184 -12.58 -6.06 -15.69
C ASP A 184 -11.28 -6.16 -16.48
N LEU A 185 -10.56 -7.28 -16.27
CA LEU A 185 -9.48 -7.78 -17.09
C LEU A 185 -9.93 -9.07 -17.75
N VAL A 186 -9.80 -9.17 -19.07
CA VAL A 186 -10.13 -10.37 -19.84
C VAL A 186 -8.85 -11.07 -20.25
N PHE A 187 -8.73 -12.33 -19.89
CA PHE A 187 -7.58 -13.18 -20.22
C PHE A 187 -7.99 -14.28 -21.17
N GLN A 188 -7.11 -14.62 -22.10
CA GLN A 188 -7.15 -15.83 -22.90
C GLN A 188 -6.07 -16.80 -22.40
N ASP A 189 -6.28 -18.11 -22.60
CA ASP A 189 -5.40 -19.15 -22.09
C ASP A 189 -5.13 -19.00 -20.58
N ALA A 190 -6.18 -18.64 -19.86
CA ALA A 190 -6.13 -18.31 -18.46
C ALA A 190 -6.00 -19.55 -17.58
N PHE A 191 -5.19 -19.41 -16.54
CA PHE A 191 -5.03 -20.48 -15.55
C PHE A 191 -4.75 -19.82 -14.19
N ALA A 192 -5.49 -20.25 -13.17
CA ALA A 192 -5.36 -19.75 -11.81
C ALA A 192 -4.44 -20.64 -10.97
N THR A 193 -3.59 -19.98 -10.17
CA THR A 193 -2.74 -20.65 -9.17
C THR A 193 -3.25 -20.32 -7.76
N ASN A 194 -3.29 -21.35 -6.91
CA ASN A 194 -3.49 -21.34 -5.46
C ASN A 194 -4.88 -21.14 -4.94
N MET A 195 -5.82 -20.44 -5.23
CA MET A 195 -7.18 -20.50 -4.66
C MET A 195 -8.25 -20.22 -5.69
N PRO A 196 -9.36 -20.95 -5.64
CA PRO A 196 -10.45 -20.69 -6.53
C PRO A 196 -11.01 -19.29 -6.26
N LEU A 197 -11.01 -18.47 -7.32
CA LEU A 197 -11.73 -17.21 -7.34
C LEU A 197 -13.22 -17.50 -7.13
N THR A 198 -13.87 -16.74 -6.28
CA THR A 198 -15.31 -16.85 -6.07
C THR A 198 -16.07 -16.32 -7.28
N THR A 199 -17.30 -16.77 -7.48
CA THR A 199 -18.16 -16.39 -8.63
C THR A 199 -18.37 -14.88 -8.78
N GLY A 200 -18.12 -14.09 -7.74
CA GLY A 200 -18.18 -12.61 -7.81
C GLY A 200 -16.85 -11.93 -8.15
N GLN A 201 -15.75 -12.66 -8.12
CA GLN A 201 -14.40 -12.13 -8.34
C GLN A 201 -13.89 -12.44 -9.75
N ALA A 202 -14.25 -13.59 -10.28
CA ALA A 202 -13.94 -13.97 -11.64
C ALA A 202 -15.06 -14.83 -12.25
N SER A 203 -15.14 -14.84 -13.57
CA SER A 203 -15.97 -15.76 -14.35
C SER A 203 -15.09 -16.43 -15.40
N TRP A 204 -15.43 -17.71 -15.67
CA TRP A 204 -14.73 -18.53 -16.65
C TRP A 204 -15.62 -18.78 -17.85
N GLY A 205 -15.10 -18.49 -19.02
CA GLY A 205 -15.72 -18.77 -20.31
C GLY A 205 -15.14 -20.00 -21.02
N PRO A 206 -15.72 -20.39 -22.15
CA PRO A 206 -15.19 -21.46 -22.98
C PRO A 206 -13.81 -21.09 -23.53
N GLY A 207 -12.99 -22.11 -23.84
CA GLY A 207 -11.68 -21.90 -24.48
C GLY A 207 -10.61 -21.27 -23.57
N GLY A 208 -10.71 -21.41 -22.25
CA GLY A 208 -9.71 -20.86 -21.32
C GLY A 208 -9.78 -19.34 -21.16
N VAL A 209 -10.91 -18.74 -21.48
CA VAL A 209 -11.16 -17.33 -21.21
C VAL A 209 -11.51 -17.12 -19.74
N ALA A 210 -10.89 -16.12 -19.10
CA ALA A 210 -11.26 -15.68 -17.77
C ALA A 210 -11.50 -14.17 -17.75
N VAL A 211 -12.54 -13.76 -17.02
CA VAL A 211 -12.80 -12.35 -16.72
C VAL A 211 -12.57 -12.13 -15.23
N LEU A 212 -11.58 -11.35 -14.89
CA LEU A 212 -11.19 -11.05 -13.52
C LEU A 212 -11.61 -9.63 -13.16
N LYS A 213 -12.27 -9.44 -12.03
CA LYS A 213 -12.62 -8.10 -11.54
C LYS A 213 -11.37 -7.29 -11.25
N ARG A 214 -11.24 -6.13 -11.89
CA ARG A 214 -10.07 -5.25 -11.74
C ARG A 214 -9.85 -4.83 -10.29
N GLY A 215 -10.92 -4.59 -9.55
CA GLY A 215 -10.86 -4.10 -8.17
C GLY A 215 -10.23 -5.07 -7.15
N ILE A 216 -10.02 -6.34 -7.51
CA ILE A 216 -9.35 -7.31 -6.63
C ILE A 216 -7.88 -7.52 -6.98
N VAL A 217 -7.42 -6.98 -8.12
CA VAL A 217 -6.05 -7.16 -8.59
C VAL A 217 -5.13 -6.19 -7.86
N GLU A 218 -4.15 -6.76 -7.18
CA GLU A 218 -3.15 -6.00 -6.42
C GLU A 218 -1.98 -5.58 -7.31
N ARG A 219 -1.58 -6.48 -8.21
CA ARG A 219 -0.44 -6.26 -9.10
C ARG A 219 -0.59 -7.08 -10.39
N ILE A 220 -0.08 -6.54 -11.49
CA ILE A 220 0.12 -7.27 -12.75
C ILE A 220 1.61 -7.27 -13.10
N VAL A 221 2.10 -8.40 -13.58
CA VAL A 221 3.49 -8.59 -14.01
C VAL A 221 3.50 -9.25 -15.39
N GLU A 222 4.29 -8.74 -16.32
CA GLU A 222 4.58 -9.43 -17.58
C GLU A 222 5.48 -10.63 -17.32
N ILE A 223 5.16 -11.82 -17.86
CA ILE A 223 5.84 -13.10 -17.66
C ILE A 223 6.25 -13.78 -18.96
#